data_ad0ffe53cf0df18b38e7c2b2b8f70ba3
#
_entry.id   ad0ffe53cf0df18b38e7c2b2b8f70ba3
#
_cell.length_a   1.000
_cell.length_b   1.000
_cell.length_c   1.000
_cell.angle_alpha   90.00
_cell.angle_beta   90.00
_cell.angle_gamma   90.00
#
_symmetry.space_group_name_H-M   'P 1'
#
loop_
_entity.id
_entity.type
_entity.pdbx_description
1 polymer ?
#
loop_
_entity_poly.entity_id
_entity_poly.type
_entity_poly.pdbx_seq_one_letter_code
_entity_poly.pdbx_strand_id
1 'polypeptide(L)'
;AVVYKSQFVGRVNVAAGLLSSVRPFLHALWASPYNKEGNSAPNTVWIRQIAHALNWLRAFFCNNIDGFARDFRLIEFMGQGDVVEIGTDASPWGLGGWLSVNGKITRHFSDSISSYDEELFGVKIGSPIGQQILECLAVLVALKLWSGGFVQHRVSLQVRDYNVGALDY
;
A
#
# COMPACT_ATOMS: atom_id res chain seq x y z
N ALA A 1 -30.33 -5.13 -8.62
CA ALA A 1 -30.26 -3.68 -8.79
C ALA A 1 -29.18 -3.36 -9.81
N VAL A 2 -29.56 -2.90 -10.99
CA VAL A 2 -28.61 -2.42 -12.00
C VAL A 2 -28.15 -1.05 -11.53
N VAL A 3 -27.05 -1.01 -10.84
CA VAL A 3 -26.38 0.25 -10.52
C VAL A 3 -25.66 0.68 -11.79
N TYR A 4 -25.81 1.92 -12.21
CA TYR A 4 -25.01 2.53 -13.27
C TYR A 4 -23.56 2.59 -12.78
N LYS A 5 -22.88 1.48 -12.95
CA LYS A 5 -21.56 1.20 -12.38
C LYS A 5 -20.51 2.22 -12.80
N SER A 6 -20.51 2.63 -14.06
CA SER A 6 -19.55 3.60 -14.58
C SER A 6 -19.67 4.97 -13.91
N GLN A 7 -20.90 5.41 -13.61
CA GLN A 7 -21.11 6.70 -12.93
C GLN A 7 -20.69 6.63 -11.46
N PHE A 8 -20.99 5.53 -10.77
CA PHE A 8 -20.57 5.34 -9.38
C PHE A 8 -19.06 5.30 -9.25
N VAL A 9 -18.39 4.46 -10.06
CA VAL A 9 -16.94 4.33 -10.06
C VAL A 9 -16.27 5.64 -10.46
N GLY A 10 -16.83 6.38 -11.43
CA GLY A 10 -16.33 7.70 -11.81
C GLY A 10 -16.37 8.71 -10.65
N ARG A 11 -17.47 8.74 -9.87
CA ARG A 11 -17.59 9.61 -8.69
C ARG A 11 -16.62 9.23 -7.58
N VAL A 12 -16.47 7.92 -7.32
CA VAL A 12 -15.51 7.43 -6.32
C VAL A 12 -14.07 7.74 -6.75
N ASN A 13 -13.77 7.69 -8.05
CA ASN A 13 -12.46 8.06 -8.59
C ASN A 13 -12.12 9.55 -8.34
N VAL A 14 -13.10 10.45 -8.50
CA VAL A 14 -12.90 11.87 -8.15
C VAL A 14 -12.60 12.03 -6.66
N ALA A 15 -13.35 11.34 -5.80
CA ALA A 15 -13.12 11.36 -4.35
C ALA A 15 -11.74 10.78 -3.99
N ALA A 16 -11.28 9.73 -4.69
CA ALA A 16 -9.96 9.13 -4.49
C ALA A 16 -8.80 10.03 -4.94
N GLY A 17 -9.05 10.97 -5.83
CA GLY A 17 -8.09 12.04 -6.16
C GLY A 17 -7.81 12.95 -4.96
N LEU A 18 -8.81 13.18 -4.11
CA LEU A 18 -8.71 13.98 -2.89
C LEU A 18 -8.31 13.15 -1.66
N LEU A 19 -8.75 11.89 -1.62
CA LEU A 19 -8.62 11.00 -0.47
C LEU A 19 -7.84 9.74 -0.89
N SER A 20 -6.53 9.76 -0.70
CA SER A 20 -5.65 8.67 -1.11
C SER A 20 -6.01 7.31 -0.46
N SER A 21 -6.60 7.32 0.73
CA SER A 21 -7.08 6.13 1.44
C SER A 21 -8.21 5.37 0.71
N VAL A 22 -8.88 6.02 -0.25
CA VAL A 22 -9.94 5.39 -1.06
C VAL A 22 -9.38 4.63 -2.27
N ARG A 23 -8.15 4.98 -2.72
CA ARG A 23 -7.54 4.41 -3.93
C ARG A 23 -7.44 2.88 -3.95
N PRO A 24 -7.02 2.18 -2.89
CA PRO A 24 -6.90 0.72 -2.91
C PRO A 24 -8.23 0.02 -3.25
N PHE A 25 -9.35 0.60 -2.84
CA PHE A 25 -10.68 0.03 -3.07
C PHE A 25 -11.22 0.28 -4.49
N LEU A 26 -10.69 1.29 -5.18
CA LEU A 26 -11.04 1.56 -6.57
C LEU A 26 -10.63 0.45 -7.51
N HIS A 27 -9.47 -0.16 -7.31
CA HIS A 27 -8.97 -1.22 -8.18
C HIS A 27 -9.96 -2.39 -8.24
N ALA A 28 -10.46 -2.85 -7.11
CA ALA A 28 -11.46 -3.91 -7.06
C ALA A 28 -12.76 -3.54 -7.81
N LEU A 29 -13.16 -2.26 -7.72
CA LEU A 29 -14.35 -1.76 -8.42
C LEU A 29 -14.13 -1.67 -9.94
N TRP A 30 -12.92 -1.31 -10.40
CA TRP A 30 -12.57 -1.26 -11.81
C TRP A 30 -12.35 -2.66 -12.40
N ALA A 31 -11.69 -3.57 -11.69
CA ALA A 31 -11.40 -4.91 -12.16
C ALA A 31 -12.64 -5.78 -12.35
N SER A 32 -13.70 -5.53 -11.59
CA SER A 32 -14.92 -6.35 -11.60
C SER A 32 -15.69 -6.42 -12.94
N PRO A 33 -15.64 -5.44 -13.90
CA PRO A 33 -16.26 -5.58 -15.21
C PRO A 33 -15.53 -6.54 -16.15
N TYR A 34 -14.23 -6.71 -15.94
CA TYR A 34 -13.37 -7.45 -16.85
C TYR A 34 -13.28 -8.93 -16.49
N ASN A 35 -13.60 -9.31 -15.25
CA ASN A 35 -13.68 -10.69 -14.80
C ASN A 35 -15.05 -11.31 -15.13
N LYS A 36 -15.28 -11.59 -16.42
CA LYS A 36 -16.45 -12.31 -16.88
C LYS A 36 -16.22 -13.81 -16.74
N GLU A 37 -16.61 -14.38 -15.62
CA GLU A 37 -16.89 -15.81 -15.58
C GLU A 37 -18.15 -16.08 -16.40
N GLY A 38 -18.05 -17.02 -17.31
CA GLY A 38 -18.85 -17.24 -18.51
C GLY A 38 -20.40 -17.32 -18.43
N ASN A 39 -21.07 -17.01 -17.31
CA ASN A 39 -22.54 -17.08 -17.16
C ASN A 39 -23.18 -15.86 -16.51
N SER A 40 -22.52 -14.73 -16.45
CA SER A 40 -23.13 -13.53 -15.90
C SER A 40 -23.91 -12.76 -16.95
N ALA A 41 -25.11 -12.29 -16.61
CA ALA A 41 -25.92 -11.44 -17.48
C ALA A 41 -25.14 -10.16 -17.87
N PRO A 42 -25.36 -9.59 -19.07
CA PRO A 42 -24.68 -8.38 -19.49
C PRO A 42 -24.93 -7.24 -18.50
N ASN A 43 -23.88 -6.47 -18.19
CA ASN A 43 -23.86 -5.36 -17.22
C ASN A 43 -24.06 -5.75 -15.72
N THR A 44 -23.89 -7.02 -15.40
CA THR A 44 -23.91 -7.47 -14.00
C THR A 44 -22.50 -7.69 -13.46
N VAL A 45 -22.35 -7.58 -12.14
CA VAL A 45 -21.10 -7.79 -11.41
C VAL A 45 -21.39 -8.70 -10.23
N TRP A 46 -20.50 -9.65 -9.98
CA TRP A 46 -20.59 -10.48 -8.80
C TRP A 46 -20.29 -9.64 -7.56
N ILE A 47 -21.32 -9.37 -6.77
CA ILE A 47 -21.19 -8.57 -5.54
C ILE A 47 -20.12 -9.11 -4.61
N ARG A 48 -19.89 -10.43 -4.56
CA ARG A 48 -18.89 -11.06 -3.69
C ARG A 48 -17.48 -10.54 -3.97
N GLN A 49 -17.13 -10.26 -5.22
CA GLN A 49 -15.80 -9.77 -5.61
C GLN A 49 -15.53 -8.34 -5.14
N ILE A 50 -16.58 -7.54 -5.04
CA ILE A 50 -16.47 -6.13 -4.65
C ILE A 50 -17.05 -5.84 -3.27
N ALA A 51 -17.55 -6.87 -2.57
CA ALA A 51 -18.25 -6.70 -1.28
C ALA A 51 -17.35 -6.03 -0.24
N HIS A 52 -16.07 -6.41 -0.18
CA HIS A 52 -15.12 -5.81 0.75
C HIS A 52 -14.95 -4.31 0.48
N ALA A 53 -14.68 -3.93 -0.77
CA ALA A 53 -14.53 -2.53 -1.16
C ALA A 53 -15.81 -1.72 -0.91
N LEU A 54 -16.99 -2.29 -1.22
CA LEU A 54 -18.28 -1.62 -0.96
C LEU A 54 -18.56 -1.45 0.54
N ASN A 55 -18.28 -2.46 1.36
CA ASN A 55 -18.48 -2.38 2.81
C ASN A 55 -17.56 -1.34 3.44
N TRP A 56 -16.29 -1.29 2.98
CA TRP A 56 -15.36 -0.28 3.43
C TRP A 56 -15.81 1.13 3.04
N LEU A 57 -16.18 1.35 1.78
CA LEU A 57 -16.69 2.63 1.31
C LEU A 57 -17.96 3.04 2.05
N ARG A 58 -18.86 2.09 2.34
CA ARG A 58 -20.06 2.35 3.14
C ARG A 58 -19.67 2.79 4.55
N ALA A 59 -18.77 2.08 5.23
CA ALA A 59 -18.32 2.45 6.56
C ALA A 59 -17.67 3.85 6.55
N PHE A 60 -16.89 4.15 5.52
CA PHE A 60 -16.31 5.45 5.27
C PHE A 60 -17.37 6.56 5.16
N PHE A 61 -18.31 6.43 4.25
CA PHE A 61 -19.35 7.46 4.04
C PHE A 61 -20.34 7.57 5.21
N CYS A 62 -20.49 6.52 6.02
CA CYS A 62 -21.29 6.53 7.23
C CYS A 62 -20.54 7.06 8.46
N ASN A 63 -19.30 7.51 8.29
CA ASN A 63 -18.43 7.98 9.39
C ASN A 63 -18.22 6.94 10.51
N ASN A 64 -18.25 5.66 10.13
CA ASN A 64 -18.04 4.53 11.05
C ASN A 64 -16.57 4.11 11.17
N ILE A 65 -15.67 4.88 10.55
CA ILE A 65 -14.23 4.65 10.58
C ILE A 65 -13.59 5.93 11.11
N ASP A 66 -12.91 5.82 12.24
CA ASP A 66 -12.18 6.93 12.83
C ASP A 66 -10.93 7.30 12.04
N GLY A 67 -10.54 8.57 12.08
CA GLY A 67 -9.23 9.02 11.60
C GLY A 67 -9.18 9.56 10.16
N PHE A 68 -10.30 10.01 9.58
CA PHE A 68 -10.33 10.61 8.24
C PHE A 68 -9.98 12.10 8.19
N ALA A 69 -9.83 12.76 9.30
CA ALA A 69 -9.27 14.11 9.32
C ALA A 69 -7.79 14.02 8.95
N ARG A 70 -7.44 14.45 7.73
CA ARG A 70 -6.07 14.62 7.32
C ARG A 70 -5.72 16.09 7.44
N ASP A 71 -5.01 16.43 8.49
CA ASP A 71 -4.44 17.76 8.66
C ASP A 71 -3.26 17.91 7.71
N PHE A 72 -3.42 18.76 6.69
CA PHE A 72 -2.33 19.16 5.81
C PHE A 72 -1.62 20.35 6.43
N ARG A 73 -0.46 20.15 6.97
CA ARG A 73 0.40 21.29 7.35
C ARG A 73 1.11 21.79 6.12
N LEU A 74 0.81 23.00 5.69
CA LEU A 74 1.42 23.64 4.51
C LEU A 74 2.95 23.56 4.52
N ILE A 75 3.52 23.61 5.70
CA ILE A 75 4.95 23.56 5.98
C ILE A 75 5.60 22.20 5.61
N GLU A 76 4.81 21.12 5.55
CA GLU A 76 5.26 19.80 5.09
C GLU A 76 5.48 19.76 3.57
N PHE A 77 4.77 20.62 2.83
CA PHE A 77 4.92 20.75 1.39
C PHE A 77 6.02 21.73 0.99
N MET A 78 6.57 22.51 1.92
CA MET A 78 7.59 23.53 1.62
C MET A 78 9.00 22.96 1.54
N GLY A 79 9.19 21.64 1.57
CA GLY A 79 10.51 21.01 1.45
C GLY A 79 11.51 21.38 2.56
N GLN A 80 10.99 21.88 3.69
CA GLN A 80 11.83 22.22 4.85
C GLN A 80 12.02 20.99 5.73
N GLY A 81 13.24 20.61 5.97
CA GLY A 81 13.64 19.47 6.81
C GLY A 81 14.67 18.58 6.11
N ASP A 82 15.11 17.55 6.81
CA ASP A 82 16.03 16.59 6.24
C ASP A 82 15.36 15.75 5.14
N VAL A 83 16.08 15.52 4.09
CA VAL A 83 15.68 14.57 3.02
C VAL A 83 16.08 13.19 3.48
N VAL A 84 15.08 12.36 3.81
CA VAL A 84 15.28 10.98 4.24
C VAL A 84 14.86 10.04 3.14
N GLU A 85 15.74 9.14 2.78
CA GLU A 85 15.50 8.11 1.77
C GLU A 85 15.64 6.74 2.42
N ILE A 86 14.66 5.87 2.20
CA ILE A 86 14.69 4.45 2.55
C ILE A 86 14.69 3.66 1.26
N GLY A 87 15.73 2.85 1.05
CA GLY A 87 15.77 1.85 0.00
C GLY A 87 15.66 0.47 0.60
N THR A 88 14.81 -0.38 0.02
CA THR A 88 14.63 -1.76 0.44
C THR A 88 14.70 -2.70 -0.76
N ASP A 89 15.08 -3.92 -0.47
CA ASP A 89 15.09 -5.01 -1.44
C ASP A 89 14.85 -6.33 -0.70
N ALA A 90 14.22 -7.27 -1.36
CA ALA A 90 13.99 -8.60 -0.84
C ALA A 90 14.35 -9.67 -1.86
N SER A 91 14.83 -10.77 -1.36
CA SER A 91 15.05 -12.01 -2.11
C SER A 91 14.27 -13.14 -1.45
N PRO A 92 14.11 -14.29 -2.12
CA PRO A 92 13.48 -15.45 -1.48
C PRO A 92 14.22 -15.99 -0.25
N TRP A 93 15.41 -15.46 0.07
CA TRP A 93 16.24 -15.92 1.20
C TRP A 93 16.44 -14.86 2.28
N GLY A 94 16.20 -13.59 1.98
CA GLY A 94 16.48 -12.52 2.94
C GLY A 94 15.94 -11.16 2.52
N LEU A 95 15.98 -10.26 3.48
CA LEU A 95 15.54 -8.87 3.38
C LEU A 95 16.72 -7.94 3.61
N GLY A 96 16.73 -6.82 2.95
CA GLY A 96 17.72 -5.79 3.18
C GLY A 96 17.16 -4.38 2.98
N GLY A 97 17.85 -3.42 3.55
CA GLY A 97 17.51 -2.02 3.33
C GLY A 97 18.54 -1.07 3.91
N TRP A 98 18.48 0.17 3.45
CA TRP A 98 19.33 1.26 3.89
C TRP A 98 18.52 2.54 4.11
N LEU A 99 19.02 3.35 4.99
CA LEU A 99 18.51 4.69 5.30
C LEU A 99 19.56 5.72 4.94
N SER A 100 19.21 6.70 4.13
CA SER A 100 20.05 7.87 3.93
C SER A 100 19.38 9.13 4.50
N VAL A 101 20.21 10.05 4.95
CA VAL A 101 19.81 11.38 5.40
C VAL A 101 20.62 12.38 4.60
N ASN A 102 19.96 13.26 3.88
CA ASN A 102 20.58 14.27 3.00
C ASN A 102 21.62 13.66 2.04
N GLY A 103 21.26 12.50 1.45
CA GLY A 103 22.11 11.80 0.46
C GLY A 103 23.24 10.96 1.07
N LYS A 104 23.39 10.91 2.40
CA LYS A 104 24.39 10.08 3.07
C LYS A 104 23.74 8.87 3.72
N ILE A 105 24.17 7.66 3.36
CA ILE A 105 23.72 6.42 4.00
C ILE A 105 24.22 6.43 5.46
N THR A 106 23.27 6.33 6.40
CA THR A 106 23.51 6.41 7.84
C THR A 106 23.25 5.10 8.57
N ARG A 107 22.34 4.28 8.03
CA ARG A 107 21.96 2.98 8.63
C ARG A 107 21.65 1.99 7.54
N HIS A 108 21.76 0.72 7.85
CA HIS A 108 21.34 -0.38 7.01
C HIS A 108 20.89 -1.55 7.88
N PHE A 109 20.14 -2.46 7.29
CA PHE A 109 19.84 -3.76 7.86
C PHE A 109 19.95 -4.84 6.78
N SER A 110 20.20 -6.06 7.22
CA SER A 110 20.12 -7.27 6.41
C SER A 110 19.76 -8.41 7.33
N ASP A 111 18.78 -9.22 6.92
CA ASP A 111 18.32 -10.36 7.70
C ASP A 111 17.89 -11.50 6.76
N SER A 112 17.90 -12.71 7.25
CA SER A 112 17.51 -13.92 6.53
C SER A 112 16.06 -14.28 6.84
N ILE A 113 15.34 -14.79 5.84
CA ILE A 113 14.01 -15.35 6.07
C ILE A 113 14.14 -16.62 6.93
N SER A 114 13.40 -16.66 8.03
CA SER A 114 13.39 -17.79 8.95
C SER A 114 12.23 -18.74 8.67
N SER A 115 12.27 -19.95 9.25
CA SER A 115 11.14 -20.88 9.19
C SER A 115 9.88 -20.34 9.86
N TYR A 116 10.02 -19.44 10.82
CA TYR A 116 8.89 -18.74 11.43
C TYR A 116 8.21 -17.79 10.43
N ASP A 117 9.00 -17.09 9.62
CA ASP A 117 8.48 -16.21 8.57
C ASP A 117 7.76 -17.02 7.48
N GLU A 118 8.28 -18.20 7.12
CA GLU A 118 7.60 -19.13 6.20
C GLU A 118 6.19 -19.48 6.70
N GLU A 119 6.08 -19.86 7.97
CA GLU A 119 4.80 -20.23 8.59
C GLU A 119 3.85 -19.03 8.67
N LEU A 120 4.36 -17.87 9.09
CA LEU A 120 3.56 -16.67 9.32
C LEU A 120 3.00 -16.10 8.01
N PHE A 121 3.81 -16.04 6.95
CA PHE A 121 3.45 -15.41 5.69
C PHE A 121 3.04 -16.40 4.60
N GLY A 122 3.15 -17.69 4.84
CA GLY A 122 2.83 -18.73 3.87
C GLY A 122 3.76 -18.71 2.64
N VAL A 123 4.97 -18.15 2.79
CA VAL A 123 5.99 -18.09 1.74
C VAL A 123 7.05 -19.17 2.01
N LYS A 124 7.54 -19.81 0.94
CA LYS A 124 8.58 -20.82 1.07
C LYS A 124 9.95 -20.23 0.77
N ILE A 125 10.92 -20.42 1.67
CA ILE A 125 12.31 -19.98 1.48
C ILE A 125 12.86 -20.52 0.15
N GLY A 126 13.49 -19.64 -0.63
CA GLY A 126 14.03 -19.97 -1.94
C GLY A 126 13.00 -20.02 -3.07
N SER A 127 11.70 -19.81 -2.79
CA SER A 127 10.66 -19.78 -3.82
C SER A 127 10.38 -18.34 -4.28
N PRO A 128 10.30 -18.10 -5.59
CA PRO A 128 9.88 -16.78 -6.10
C PRO A 128 8.38 -16.50 -5.85
N ILE A 129 7.62 -17.53 -5.49
CA ILE A 129 6.20 -17.37 -5.12
C ILE A 129 6.17 -16.67 -3.76
N GLY A 130 5.57 -15.47 -3.72
CA GLY A 130 5.53 -14.64 -2.51
C GLY A 130 6.62 -13.57 -2.44
N GLN A 131 7.42 -13.40 -3.50
CA GLN A 131 8.42 -12.32 -3.58
C GLN A 131 7.81 -10.96 -3.19
N GLN A 132 6.64 -10.65 -3.69
CA GLN A 132 5.94 -9.40 -3.40
C GLN A 132 5.61 -9.23 -1.91
N ILE A 133 5.29 -10.32 -1.20
CA ILE A 133 5.06 -10.28 0.25
C ILE A 133 6.36 -9.93 0.97
N LEU A 134 7.48 -10.51 0.52
CA LEU A 134 8.80 -10.23 1.11
C LEU A 134 9.26 -8.80 0.84
N GLU A 135 8.99 -8.25 -0.33
CA GLU A 135 9.24 -6.83 -0.64
C GLU A 135 8.44 -5.91 0.32
N CYS A 136 7.15 -6.16 0.46
CA CYS A 136 6.33 -5.40 1.41
C CYS A 136 6.83 -5.55 2.86
N LEU A 137 7.30 -6.75 3.23
CA LEU A 137 7.88 -7.00 4.55
C LEU A 137 9.17 -6.19 4.75
N ALA A 138 10.05 -6.11 3.76
CA ALA A 138 11.27 -5.32 3.82
C ALA A 138 10.97 -3.84 4.08
N VAL A 139 9.99 -3.26 3.39
CA VAL A 139 9.52 -1.89 3.62
C VAL A 139 8.99 -1.73 5.04
N LEU A 140 8.15 -2.65 5.50
CA LEU A 140 7.57 -2.60 6.86
C LEU A 140 8.64 -2.67 7.94
N VAL A 141 9.64 -3.55 7.78
CA VAL A 141 10.77 -3.69 8.70
C VAL A 141 11.57 -2.39 8.75
N ALA A 142 11.91 -1.83 7.58
CA ALA A 142 12.64 -0.56 7.48
C ALA A 142 11.90 0.57 8.20
N LEU A 143 10.61 0.72 7.94
CA LEU A 143 9.79 1.75 8.59
C LEU A 143 9.73 1.56 10.10
N LYS A 144 9.57 0.33 10.59
CA LYS A 144 9.56 0.04 12.03
C LYS A 144 10.90 0.31 12.69
N LEU A 145 12.01 -0.10 12.08
CA LEU A 145 13.35 0.10 12.63
C LEU A 145 13.71 1.57 12.74
N TRP A 146 13.26 2.40 11.81
CA TRP A 146 13.71 3.78 11.73
C TRP A 146 12.64 4.81 12.09
N SER A 147 11.39 4.41 12.34
CA SER A 147 10.29 5.32 12.70
C SER A 147 10.61 6.25 13.86
N GLY A 148 11.33 5.77 14.89
CA GLY A 148 11.70 6.59 16.04
C GLY A 148 12.57 7.80 15.68
N GLY A 149 13.31 7.76 14.55
CA GLY A 149 14.12 8.88 14.07
C GLY A 149 13.30 9.99 13.40
N PHE A 150 12.04 9.71 13.01
CA PHE A 150 11.21 10.65 12.24
C PHE A 150 10.20 11.40 13.12
N VAL A 151 9.97 10.94 14.35
CA VAL A 151 8.91 11.47 15.22
C VAL A 151 9.25 12.88 15.75
N GLN A 152 10.55 13.18 15.90
CA GLN A 152 10.99 14.42 16.53
C GLN A 152 11.43 15.51 15.54
N HIS A 153 11.65 15.17 14.29
CA HIS A 153 12.17 16.08 13.27
C HIS A 153 11.29 16.07 12.02
N ARG A 154 11.25 17.20 11.33
CA ARG A 154 10.67 17.25 10.01
C ARG A 154 11.54 16.50 9.02
N VAL A 155 10.94 15.61 8.27
CA VAL A 155 11.62 14.88 7.22
C VAL A 155 10.76 14.86 5.97
N SER A 156 11.39 14.95 4.82
CA SER A 156 10.80 14.56 3.53
C SER A 156 11.18 13.10 3.32
N LEU A 157 10.24 12.18 3.56
CA LEU A 157 10.49 10.75 3.45
C LEU A 157 10.21 10.26 2.03
N GLN A 158 11.21 9.65 1.41
CA GLN A 158 11.08 8.91 0.16
C GLN A 158 11.35 7.44 0.41
N VAL A 159 10.43 6.58 0.00
CA VAL A 159 10.63 5.12 0.05
C VAL A 159 10.85 4.64 -1.38
N ARG A 160 11.95 3.94 -1.61
CA ARG A 160 12.29 3.33 -2.90
C ARG A 160 12.31 1.83 -2.75
N ASP A 161 11.52 1.17 -3.54
CA ASP A 161 11.58 -0.28 -3.73
C ASP A 161 12.00 -0.55 -5.18
N TYR A 162 12.83 -1.54 -5.38
CA TYR A 162 13.24 -1.94 -6.72
C TYR A 162 12.16 -2.76 -7.44
N ASN A 163 11.19 -3.25 -6.71
CA ASN A 163 10.03 -3.92 -7.27
C ASN A 163 8.81 -2.97 -7.28
N VAL A 164 8.45 -2.46 -8.45
CA VAL A 164 7.34 -1.53 -8.65
C VAL A 164 6.01 -2.07 -8.09
N GLY A 165 5.82 -3.39 -8.08
CA GLY A 165 4.63 -4.03 -7.53
C GLY A 165 4.42 -3.85 -6.02
N ALA A 166 5.46 -3.56 -5.25
CA ALA A 166 5.35 -3.34 -3.80
C ALA A 166 4.90 -1.91 -3.42
N LEU A 167 5.05 -0.96 -4.34
CA LEU A 167 4.70 0.45 -4.12
C LEU A 167 3.31 0.84 -4.62
N ASP A 168 2.67 -0.04 -5.40
CA ASP A 168 1.36 0.20 -6.03
C ASP A 168 0.15 -0.24 -5.18
N TYR A 169 0.36 -0.60 -3.90
CA TYR A 169 -0.70 -1.02 -2.96
C TYR A 169 -1.02 0.01 -1.87
#